data_475d95e47213541805b9270acda5f9cf
#
_entry.id   475d95e47213541805b9270acda5f9cf
#
_cell.length_a   1.000
_cell.length_b   1.000
_cell.length_c   1.000
_cell.angle_alpha   90.00
_cell.angle_beta   90.00
_cell.angle_gamma   90.00
#
_symmetry.space_group_name_H-M   'P 1'
#
loop_
_entity.id
_entity.type
_entity.pdbx_description
1 polymer ?
#
loop_
_entity_poly.entity_id
_entity_poly.type
_entity_poly.pdbx_seq_one_letter_code
_entity_poly.pdbx_strand_id
1 'polypeptide(L)'
;MNGTENTIAWDMARGSITLSRNGTDERIIMMRKGFMEAFFQEIEEVEGKNVLTMTMRNLMKKMGATEDILKAPNFDTLSSFENDYMLPLGYSNGDVPRAVAINGGGRELQAFGDTPFTLESLDMLQTFKEVTADILTDRGAGAVFHAVARRGGKAVALQVMKNYKWTEIDTAMSSMDSSLSITFPLFGWGNVRVITRKDENGRHMFYARCDNTFESHNKTADSPVCVLFQRYLEGIAEVLFSELSDSSCESREVKCRAAGDEYCAFAIKEKPKGSGALDWDTLTCEWQAIDRMLQS
;
A
#
# COMPACT_ATOMS: atom_id res chain seq x y z
N MET A 1 -37.04 -9.87 -10.96
CA MET A 1 -35.97 -8.87 -10.85
C MET A 1 -34.66 -9.66 -10.88
N ASN A 2 -33.95 -9.61 -12.01
CA ASN A 2 -32.62 -10.25 -12.10
C ASN A 2 -31.66 -9.39 -11.30
N GLY A 3 -31.37 -9.82 -10.07
CA GLY A 3 -30.32 -9.20 -9.29
C GLY A 3 -29.01 -9.42 -10.04
N THR A 4 -28.39 -8.34 -10.50
CA THR A 4 -27.01 -8.36 -10.99
C THR A 4 -26.14 -8.77 -9.82
N GLU A 5 -25.59 -9.98 -9.86
CA GLU A 5 -24.65 -10.46 -8.85
C GLU A 5 -23.39 -9.59 -8.92
N ASN A 6 -23.03 -8.97 -7.80
CA ASN A 6 -21.72 -8.36 -7.65
C ASN A 6 -20.68 -9.47 -7.50
N THR A 7 -19.59 -9.40 -8.25
CA THR A 7 -18.54 -10.41 -8.20
C THR A 7 -17.19 -9.79 -7.87
N ILE A 8 -16.37 -10.50 -7.07
CA ILE A 8 -14.98 -10.15 -6.81
C ILE A 8 -14.09 -11.22 -7.44
N ALA A 9 -13.13 -10.78 -8.22
CA ALA A 9 -12.16 -11.64 -8.88
C ALA A 9 -10.74 -11.26 -8.49
N TRP A 10 -9.91 -12.26 -8.14
CA TRP A 10 -8.47 -12.12 -7.91
C TRP A 10 -7.70 -12.55 -9.16
N ASP A 11 -6.89 -11.67 -9.70
CA ASP A 11 -5.87 -12.00 -10.69
C ASP A 11 -4.48 -11.97 -10.02
N MET A 12 -4.07 -13.12 -9.48
CA MET A 12 -2.79 -13.25 -8.79
C MET A 12 -1.59 -13.02 -9.72
N ALA A 13 -1.72 -13.30 -11.02
CA ALA A 13 -0.65 -13.08 -11.98
C ALA A 13 -0.41 -11.59 -12.26
N ARG A 14 -1.48 -10.80 -12.26
CA ARG A 14 -1.40 -9.33 -12.39
C ARG A 14 -1.30 -8.61 -11.05
N GLY A 15 -1.54 -9.30 -9.94
CA GLY A 15 -1.61 -8.70 -8.62
C GLY A 15 -2.74 -7.68 -8.52
N SER A 16 -3.92 -8.03 -9.00
CA SER A 16 -5.10 -7.15 -8.98
C SER A 16 -6.34 -7.86 -8.45
N ILE A 17 -7.21 -7.07 -7.82
CA ILE A 17 -8.53 -7.50 -7.41
C ILE A 17 -9.54 -6.59 -8.12
N THR A 18 -10.55 -7.20 -8.72
CA THR A 18 -11.59 -6.49 -9.46
C THR A 18 -12.95 -6.75 -8.82
N LEU A 19 -13.69 -5.68 -8.58
CA LEU A 19 -15.10 -5.71 -8.22
C LEU A 19 -15.93 -5.38 -9.46
N SER A 20 -16.74 -6.33 -9.91
CA SER A 20 -17.72 -6.11 -10.98
C SER A 20 -19.07 -5.81 -10.37
N ARG A 21 -19.63 -4.64 -10.65
CA ARG A 21 -20.91 -4.15 -10.15
C ARG A 21 -21.74 -3.57 -11.29
N ASN A 22 -22.93 -4.11 -11.51
CA ASN A 22 -23.84 -3.63 -12.56
C ASN A 22 -23.20 -3.51 -13.94
N GLY A 23 -22.26 -4.41 -14.28
CA GLY A 23 -21.55 -4.41 -15.55
C GLY A 23 -20.39 -3.39 -15.63
N THR A 24 -20.03 -2.76 -14.53
CA THR A 24 -18.85 -1.91 -14.41
C THR A 24 -17.81 -2.59 -13.53
N ASP A 25 -16.58 -2.64 -14.02
CA ASP A 25 -15.44 -3.20 -13.31
C ASP A 25 -14.66 -2.08 -12.62
N GLU A 26 -14.42 -2.26 -11.33
CA GLU A 26 -13.64 -1.37 -10.48
C GLU A 26 -12.46 -2.14 -9.88
N ARG A 27 -11.28 -1.54 -9.90
CA ARG A 27 -10.14 -2.11 -9.19
C ARG A 27 -10.26 -1.79 -7.71
N ILE A 28 -10.12 -2.81 -6.89
CA ILE A 28 -10.10 -2.70 -5.44
C ILE A 28 -8.80 -3.26 -4.88
N ILE A 29 -8.49 -2.89 -3.66
CA ILE A 29 -7.32 -3.38 -2.93
C ILE A 29 -7.74 -3.88 -1.55
N MET A 30 -6.95 -4.79 -1.01
CA MET A 30 -7.09 -5.26 0.35
C MET A 30 -6.13 -4.50 1.26
N MET A 31 -6.65 -3.87 2.29
CA MET A 31 -5.89 -3.15 3.30
C MET A 31 -6.15 -3.72 4.69
N ARG A 32 -5.18 -3.62 5.57
CA ARG A 32 -5.37 -4.01 6.96
C ARG A 32 -6.45 -3.12 7.58
N LYS A 33 -7.40 -3.72 8.31
CA LYS A 33 -8.42 -2.98 9.06
C LYS A 33 -7.74 -1.94 9.97
N GLY A 34 -8.25 -0.72 9.95
CA GLY A 34 -7.66 0.42 10.66
C GLY A 34 -6.59 1.20 9.86
N PHE A 35 -6.29 0.80 8.61
CA PHE A 35 -5.35 1.55 7.78
C PHE A 35 -5.89 2.96 7.47
N MET A 36 -7.16 3.09 7.12
CA MET A 36 -7.81 4.39 6.92
C MET A 36 -7.88 5.19 8.23
N GLU A 37 -8.17 4.54 9.36
CA GLU A 37 -8.11 5.18 10.69
C GLU A 37 -6.75 5.82 10.96
N ALA A 38 -5.67 5.14 10.57
CA ALA A 38 -4.32 5.67 10.78
C ALA A 38 -4.07 6.97 9.98
N PHE A 39 -4.67 7.14 8.80
CA PHE A 39 -4.60 8.41 8.07
C PHE A 39 -5.33 9.53 8.82
N PHE A 40 -6.52 9.27 9.32
CA PHE A 40 -7.29 10.27 10.05
C PHE A 40 -6.63 10.64 11.38
N GLN A 41 -6.06 9.67 12.09
CA GLN A 41 -5.27 9.93 13.30
C GLN A 41 -4.04 10.78 12.99
N GLU A 42 -3.29 10.49 11.91
CA GLU A 42 -2.14 11.30 11.50
C GLU A 42 -2.54 12.74 11.16
N ILE A 43 -3.66 12.94 10.44
CA ILE A 43 -4.17 14.28 10.15
C ILE A 43 -4.54 15.01 11.46
N GLU A 44 -5.19 14.33 12.39
CA GLU A 44 -5.55 14.94 13.68
C GLU A 44 -4.32 15.30 14.52
N GLU A 45 -3.31 14.42 14.55
CA GLU A 45 -2.08 14.64 15.31
C GLU A 45 -1.25 15.80 14.76
N VAL A 46 -1.17 15.94 13.43
CA VAL A 46 -0.33 16.95 12.78
C VAL A 46 -1.04 18.29 12.61
N GLU A 47 -2.32 18.27 12.22
CA GLU A 47 -3.07 19.47 11.79
C GLU A 47 -4.24 19.81 12.69
N GLY A 48 -4.63 18.90 13.59
CA GLY A 48 -5.67 19.08 14.57
C GLY A 48 -7.08 18.70 14.09
N LYS A 49 -7.99 18.58 15.05
CA LYS A 49 -9.35 18.07 14.88
C LYS A 49 -10.19 18.82 13.84
N ASN A 50 -10.01 20.13 13.71
CA ASN A 50 -10.78 20.92 12.74
C ASN A 50 -10.44 20.53 11.30
N VAL A 51 -9.16 20.32 11.00
CA VAL A 51 -8.70 19.90 9.68
C VAL A 51 -9.16 18.47 9.39
N LEU A 52 -9.08 17.57 10.37
CA LEU A 52 -9.63 16.22 10.26
C LEU A 52 -11.13 16.26 9.92
N THR A 53 -11.92 17.02 10.66
CA THR A 53 -13.38 17.15 10.44
C THR A 53 -13.67 17.66 9.02
N MET A 54 -12.91 18.64 8.55
CA MET A 54 -13.04 19.19 7.19
C MET A 54 -12.67 18.16 6.12
N THR A 55 -11.61 17.39 6.33
CA THR A 55 -11.17 16.31 5.42
C THR A 55 -12.26 15.24 5.31
N MET A 56 -12.78 14.76 6.43
CA MET A 56 -13.86 13.77 6.46
C MET A 56 -15.10 14.28 5.73
N ARG A 57 -15.53 15.50 6.03
CA ARG A 57 -16.71 16.11 5.39
C ARG A 57 -16.56 16.20 3.88
N ASN A 58 -15.41 16.67 3.40
CA ASN A 58 -15.16 16.81 1.98
C ASN A 58 -15.05 15.45 1.26
N LEU A 59 -14.44 14.45 1.91
CA LEU A 59 -14.39 13.08 1.41
C LEU A 59 -15.81 12.53 1.25
N MET A 60 -16.60 12.55 2.32
CA MET A 60 -17.98 12.04 2.32
C MET A 60 -18.85 12.77 1.28
N LYS A 61 -18.68 14.09 1.13
CA LYS A 61 -19.38 14.88 0.11
C LYS A 61 -19.00 14.44 -1.32
N LYS A 62 -17.72 14.23 -1.60
CA LYS A 62 -17.26 13.72 -2.92
C LYS A 62 -17.79 12.31 -3.19
N MET A 63 -17.98 11.49 -2.15
CA MET A 63 -18.59 10.16 -2.23
C MET A 63 -20.13 10.19 -2.33
N GLY A 64 -20.75 11.36 -2.34
CA GLY A 64 -22.20 11.51 -2.50
C GLY A 64 -23.02 11.44 -1.21
N ALA A 65 -22.41 11.66 -0.05
CA ALA A 65 -23.14 11.73 1.22
C ALA A 65 -24.15 12.89 1.25
N THR A 66 -25.30 12.65 1.87
CA THR A 66 -26.34 13.65 2.03
C THR A 66 -25.97 14.70 3.08
N GLU A 67 -26.58 15.88 3.01
CA GLU A 67 -26.34 16.97 3.98
C GLU A 67 -26.59 16.54 5.45
N ASP A 68 -27.50 15.61 5.70
CA ASP A 68 -27.77 15.12 7.05
C ASP A 68 -26.58 14.31 7.60
N ILE A 69 -25.94 13.50 6.78
CA ILE A 69 -24.72 12.77 7.14
C ILE A 69 -23.56 13.74 7.38
N LEU A 70 -23.46 14.80 6.59
CA LEU A 70 -22.39 15.80 6.67
C LEU A 70 -22.47 16.73 7.90
N LYS A 71 -23.59 16.75 8.65
CA LYS A 71 -23.75 17.58 9.85
C LYS A 71 -22.80 17.17 10.99
N ALA A 72 -22.50 15.88 11.12
CA ALA A 72 -21.65 15.36 12.19
C ALA A 72 -20.63 14.34 11.65
N PRO A 73 -19.69 14.77 10.78
CA PRO A 73 -18.70 13.87 10.21
C PRO A 73 -17.75 13.39 11.33
N ASN A 74 -17.72 12.10 11.54
CA ASN A 74 -16.79 11.42 12.42
C ASN A 74 -16.40 10.08 11.80
N PHE A 75 -15.46 9.39 12.43
CA PHE A 75 -14.95 8.13 11.88
C PHE A 75 -16.04 7.04 11.77
N ASP A 76 -16.88 6.90 12.78
CA ASP A 76 -17.96 5.90 12.76
C ASP A 76 -18.96 6.19 11.64
N THR A 77 -19.30 7.47 11.43
CA THR A 77 -20.18 7.91 10.34
C THR A 77 -19.54 7.66 8.98
N LEU A 78 -18.24 7.95 8.83
CA LEU A 78 -17.50 7.67 7.60
C LEU A 78 -17.42 6.16 7.34
N SER A 79 -17.04 5.38 8.34
CA SER A 79 -16.92 3.92 8.23
C SER A 79 -18.27 3.26 7.90
N SER A 80 -19.37 3.75 8.47
CA SER A 80 -20.71 3.29 8.10
C SER A 80 -21.04 3.63 6.65
N PHE A 81 -20.74 4.86 6.23
CA PHE A 81 -20.97 5.30 4.85
C PHE A 81 -20.13 4.54 3.84
N GLU A 82 -18.84 4.30 4.13
CA GLU A 82 -17.96 3.47 3.30
C GLU A 82 -18.49 2.03 3.19
N ASN A 83 -18.95 1.45 4.30
CA ASN A 83 -19.57 0.14 4.29
C ASN A 83 -20.82 0.11 3.39
N ASP A 84 -21.67 1.11 3.43
CA ASP A 84 -22.86 1.20 2.58
C ASP A 84 -22.49 1.44 1.12
N TYR A 85 -21.42 2.20 0.84
CA TYR A 85 -20.89 2.43 -0.50
C TYR A 85 -20.28 1.16 -1.10
N MET A 86 -19.50 0.41 -0.32
CA MET A 86 -18.84 -0.84 -0.75
C MET A 86 -19.79 -2.05 -0.78
N LEU A 87 -21.01 -1.93 -0.25
CA LEU A 87 -21.97 -3.03 -0.11
C LEU A 87 -23.18 -2.91 -1.04
N PRO A 88 -23.89 -4.01 -1.28
CA PRO A 88 -23.78 -5.39 -0.78
C PRO A 88 -22.95 -6.24 -1.73
N LEU A 89 -21.85 -6.75 -1.25
CA LEU A 89 -21.08 -7.71 -2.03
C LEU A 89 -21.66 -9.10 -1.82
N GLY A 90 -22.47 -9.59 -2.75
CA GLY A 90 -22.68 -11.01 -2.91
C GLY A 90 -21.42 -11.59 -3.57
N TYR A 91 -20.66 -12.37 -2.83
CA TYR A 91 -19.47 -13.02 -3.39
C TYR A 91 -19.87 -14.32 -4.10
N SER A 92 -19.42 -14.51 -5.33
CA SER A 92 -19.33 -15.86 -5.86
C SER A 92 -18.10 -16.52 -5.24
N ASN A 93 -18.29 -17.64 -4.56
CA ASN A 93 -17.24 -18.36 -3.83
C ASN A 93 -16.12 -18.98 -4.73
N GLY A 94 -16.10 -18.67 -6.03
CA GLY A 94 -15.24 -19.38 -6.98
C GLY A 94 -13.77 -18.97 -6.96
N ASP A 95 -13.46 -17.69 -6.71
CA ASP A 95 -12.17 -17.12 -7.03
C ASP A 95 -11.40 -16.49 -5.85
N VAL A 96 -11.86 -16.72 -4.62
CA VAL A 96 -11.19 -16.24 -3.41
C VAL A 96 -9.95 -17.09 -3.13
N PRO A 97 -8.74 -16.51 -3.04
CA PRO A 97 -7.55 -17.27 -2.70
C PRO A 97 -7.70 -18.00 -1.35
N ARG A 98 -7.20 -19.24 -1.26
CA ARG A 98 -7.30 -20.07 -0.03
C ARG A 98 -6.71 -19.40 1.22
N ALA A 99 -5.82 -18.42 1.04
CA ALA A 99 -5.23 -17.65 2.15
C ALA A 99 -6.17 -16.59 2.72
N VAL A 100 -7.33 -16.35 2.08
CA VAL A 100 -8.32 -15.36 2.51
C VAL A 100 -9.57 -16.06 2.97
N ALA A 101 -10.00 -15.78 4.19
CA ALA A 101 -11.28 -16.21 4.73
C ALA A 101 -12.25 -15.02 4.79
N ILE A 102 -13.49 -15.22 4.40
CA ILE A 102 -14.54 -14.22 4.44
C ILE A 102 -15.43 -14.52 5.65
N ASN A 103 -15.51 -13.60 6.59
CA ASN A 103 -16.29 -13.73 7.81
C ASN A 103 -17.50 -12.79 7.82
N GLY A 104 -18.54 -13.16 8.57
CA GLY A 104 -19.58 -12.24 9.04
C GLY A 104 -20.41 -11.52 7.97
N GLY A 105 -20.89 -12.22 6.95
CA GLY A 105 -21.75 -11.61 5.92
C GLY A 105 -20.98 -10.83 4.85
N GLY A 106 -19.70 -11.13 4.67
CA GLY A 106 -18.90 -10.63 3.56
C GLY A 106 -18.21 -9.29 3.79
N ARG A 107 -18.22 -8.77 5.00
CA ARG A 107 -17.66 -7.44 5.31
C ARG A 107 -16.22 -7.47 5.80
N GLU A 108 -15.82 -8.53 6.48
CA GLU A 108 -14.46 -8.67 7.00
C GLU A 108 -13.77 -9.84 6.32
N LEU A 109 -12.56 -9.56 5.82
CA LEU A 109 -11.65 -10.56 5.30
C LEU A 109 -10.62 -10.87 6.36
N GLN A 110 -10.21 -12.12 6.44
CA GLN A 110 -9.06 -12.52 7.23
C GLN A 110 -8.03 -13.15 6.32
N ALA A 111 -6.77 -12.76 6.47
CA ALA A 111 -5.66 -13.36 5.76
C ALA A 111 -4.50 -13.60 6.73
N PHE A 112 -3.70 -14.63 6.45
CA PHE A 112 -2.56 -15.02 7.30
C PHE A 112 -2.94 -15.29 8.76
N GLY A 113 -3.99 -16.08 8.97
CA GLY A 113 -4.57 -16.36 10.28
C GLY A 113 -5.69 -15.36 10.60
N ASP A 114 -5.63 -14.77 11.80
CA ASP A 114 -6.71 -13.90 12.29
C ASP A 114 -6.52 -12.41 12.02
N THR A 115 -5.65 -12.03 11.05
CA THR A 115 -5.43 -10.62 10.74
C THR A 115 -6.60 -10.08 9.93
N PRO A 116 -7.35 -9.08 10.44
CA PRO A 116 -8.50 -8.51 9.75
C PRO A 116 -8.05 -7.53 8.66
N PHE A 117 -8.73 -7.62 7.51
CA PHE A 117 -8.56 -6.73 6.35
C PHE A 117 -9.90 -6.19 5.89
N THR A 118 -9.85 -5.07 5.20
CA THR A 118 -10.96 -4.46 4.47
C THR A 118 -10.64 -4.39 2.98
N LEU A 119 -11.67 -4.38 2.15
CA LEU A 119 -11.55 -4.09 0.73
C LEU A 119 -11.81 -2.61 0.52
N GLU A 120 -10.90 -1.95 -0.18
CA GLU A 120 -10.96 -0.52 -0.45
C GLU A 120 -10.99 -0.25 -1.95
N SER A 121 -11.89 0.64 -2.37
CA SER A 121 -11.92 1.14 -3.73
C SER A 121 -10.70 2.00 -4.02
N LEU A 122 -10.08 1.82 -5.19
CA LEU A 122 -9.00 2.72 -5.61
C LEU A 122 -9.50 4.15 -5.84
N ASP A 123 -10.72 4.29 -6.34
CA ASP A 123 -11.33 5.61 -6.57
C ASP A 123 -11.55 6.34 -5.24
N MET A 124 -11.96 5.62 -4.19
CA MET A 124 -12.07 6.18 -2.85
C MET A 124 -10.72 6.62 -2.29
N LEU A 125 -9.69 5.77 -2.38
CA LEU A 125 -8.34 6.12 -1.94
C LEU A 125 -7.78 7.31 -2.71
N GLN A 126 -8.03 7.38 -4.01
CA GLN A 126 -7.64 8.51 -4.83
C GLN A 126 -8.37 9.79 -4.43
N THR A 127 -9.70 9.71 -4.26
CA THR A 127 -10.53 10.82 -3.77
C THR A 127 -10.02 11.33 -2.43
N PHE A 128 -9.64 10.42 -1.52
CA PHE A 128 -9.05 10.78 -0.23
C PHE A 128 -7.73 11.54 -0.40
N LYS A 129 -6.82 11.08 -1.28
CA LYS A 129 -5.58 11.79 -1.59
C LYS A 129 -5.84 13.22 -2.09
N GLU A 130 -6.76 13.37 -3.04
CA GLU A 130 -7.12 14.67 -3.61
C GLU A 130 -7.71 15.61 -2.56
N VAL A 131 -8.68 15.14 -1.78
CA VAL A 131 -9.29 15.94 -0.70
C VAL A 131 -8.26 16.38 0.34
N THR A 132 -7.35 15.47 0.68
CA THR A 132 -6.29 15.78 1.65
C THR A 132 -5.32 16.82 1.07
N ALA A 133 -4.96 16.72 -0.21
CA ALA A 133 -4.11 17.70 -0.89
C ALA A 133 -4.78 19.08 -1.04
N ASP A 134 -6.07 19.11 -1.34
CA ASP A 134 -6.86 20.35 -1.40
C ASP A 134 -6.87 21.12 -0.07
N ILE A 135 -6.77 20.39 1.04
CA ILE A 135 -6.81 20.98 2.40
C ILE A 135 -5.41 21.28 2.95
N LEU A 136 -4.47 20.32 2.82
CA LEU A 136 -3.14 20.39 3.44
C LEU A 136 -2.04 20.87 2.48
N THR A 137 -2.34 21.12 1.23
CA THR A 137 -1.39 21.19 0.12
C THR A 137 -0.80 19.82 -0.26
N ASP A 138 -0.23 19.68 -1.45
CA ASP A 138 0.42 18.44 -1.89
C ASP A 138 1.53 17.98 -0.94
N ARG A 139 2.29 18.92 -0.39
CA ARG A 139 3.38 18.61 0.55
C ARG A 139 2.85 18.08 1.89
N GLY A 140 1.82 18.70 2.43
CA GLY A 140 1.20 18.26 3.69
C GLY A 140 0.53 16.89 3.54
N ALA A 141 -0.26 16.72 2.48
CA ALA A 141 -0.85 15.44 2.15
C ALA A 141 0.22 14.36 1.96
N GLY A 142 1.27 14.65 1.18
CA GLY A 142 2.40 13.76 1.00
C GLY A 142 3.02 13.32 2.33
N ALA A 143 3.23 14.23 3.28
CA ALA A 143 3.78 13.90 4.59
C ALA A 143 2.90 12.92 5.38
N VAL A 144 1.57 13.13 5.40
CA VAL A 144 0.61 12.22 6.03
C VAL A 144 0.67 10.82 5.39
N PHE A 145 0.60 10.75 4.06
CA PHE A 145 0.66 9.48 3.34
C PHE A 145 1.98 8.74 3.57
N HIS A 146 3.11 9.46 3.61
CA HIS A 146 4.42 8.90 3.92
C HIS A 146 4.46 8.30 5.32
N ALA A 147 4.00 9.03 6.33
CA ALA A 147 4.04 8.60 7.73
C ALA A 147 3.20 7.33 7.94
N VAL A 148 1.97 7.32 7.43
CA VAL A 148 1.05 6.18 7.59
C VAL A 148 1.55 4.95 6.85
N ALA A 149 1.98 5.08 5.60
CA ALA A 149 2.49 3.95 4.82
C ALA A 149 3.73 3.33 5.46
N ARG A 150 4.69 4.17 5.88
CA ARG A 150 5.91 3.73 6.58
C ARG A 150 5.60 3.03 7.90
N ARG A 151 4.67 3.58 8.68
CA ARG A 151 4.19 2.97 9.95
C ARG A 151 3.52 1.61 9.70
N GLY A 152 2.71 1.49 8.64
CA GLY A 152 2.10 0.25 8.21
C GLY A 152 3.13 -0.83 7.85
N GLY A 153 4.14 -0.47 7.05
CA GLY A 153 5.26 -1.36 6.71
C GLY A 153 6.03 -1.83 7.93
N LYS A 154 6.34 -0.92 8.87
CA LYS A 154 6.99 -1.27 10.15
C LYS A 154 6.18 -2.27 10.96
N ALA A 155 4.88 -2.05 11.11
CA ALA A 155 4.00 -2.92 11.86
C ALA A 155 3.96 -4.35 11.29
N VAL A 156 3.94 -4.48 9.96
CA VAL A 156 3.99 -5.78 9.29
C VAL A 156 5.34 -6.45 9.48
N ALA A 157 6.45 -5.73 9.31
CA ALA A 157 7.79 -6.30 9.51
C ALA A 157 7.98 -6.84 10.92
N LEU A 158 7.60 -6.06 11.94
CA LEU A 158 7.66 -6.53 13.35
C LEU A 158 6.83 -7.78 13.58
N GLN A 159 5.63 -7.85 13.00
CA GLN A 159 4.77 -9.04 13.11
C GLN A 159 5.40 -10.26 12.43
N VAL A 160 5.95 -10.08 11.23
CA VAL A 160 6.62 -11.14 10.47
C VAL A 160 7.87 -11.63 11.20
N MET A 161 8.73 -10.71 11.67
CA MET A 161 9.92 -11.05 12.46
C MET A 161 9.57 -11.88 13.70
N LYS A 162 8.52 -11.48 14.41
CA LYS A 162 8.04 -12.21 15.60
C LYS A 162 7.57 -13.61 15.23
N ASN A 163 6.84 -13.77 14.14
CA ASN A 163 6.28 -15.06 13.71
C ASN A 163 7.37 -16.02 13.22
N TYR A 164 8.33 -15.52 12.44
CA TYR A 164 9.42 -16.33 11.87
C TYR A 164 10.68 -16.36 12.72
N LYS A 165 10.72 -15.59 13.82
CA LYS A 165 11.86 -15.51 14.77
C LYS A 165 13.18 -15.18 14.05
N TRP A 166 13.15 -14.27 13.09
CA TRP A 166 14.39 -13.85 12.41
C TRP A 166 15.34 -13.16 13.37
N THR A 167 16.58 -13.63 13.37
CA THR A 167 17.68 -13.08 14.18
C THR A 167 18.85 -12.60 13.35
N GLU A 168 18.84 -12.90 12.03
CA GLU A 168 19.91 -12.55 11.10
C GLU A 168 19.34 -11.86 9.87
N ILE A 169 19.99 -10.76 9.48
CA ILE A 169 19.55 -9.92 8.37
C ILE A 169 19.57 -10.68 7.04
N ASP A 170 20.59 -11.52 6.79
CA ASP A 170 20.70 -12.28 5.53
C ASP A 170 19.54 -13.28 5.37
N THR A 171 19.12 -13.92 6.47
CA THR A 171 17.96 -14.80 6.47
C THR A 171 16.66 -14.02 6.19
N ALA A 172 16.47 -12.88 6.85
CA ALA A 172 15.31 -12.04 6.64
C ALA A 172 15.25 -11.53 5.19
N MET A 173 16.35 -11.01 4.67
CA MET A 173 16.43 -10.47 3.31
C MET A 173 16.19 -11.55 2.24
N SER A 174 16.73 -12.76 2.40
CA SER A 174 16.51 -13.86 1.45
C SER A 174 15.06 -14.35 1.42
N SER A 175 14.28 -14.11 2.49
CA SER A 175 12.86 -14.47 2.58
C SER A 175 11.93 -13.40 1.99
N MET A 176 12.44 -12.19 1.71
CA MET A 176 11.62 -11.06 1.28
C MET A 176 10.93 -11.30 -0.06
N ASP A 177 11.64 -11.85 -1.05
CA ASP A 177 11.04 -12.12 -2.37
C ASP A 177 9.84 -13.04 -2.24
N SER A 178 10.01 -14.19 -1.58
CA SER A 178 8.93 -15.17 -1.39
C SER A 178 7.74 -14.57 -0.63
N SER A 179 8.00 -13.74 0.39
CA SER A 179 6.93 -13.14 1.20
C SER A 179 6.15 -12.08 0.43
N LEU A 180 6.85 -11.17 -0.25
CA LEU A 180 6.20 -10.04 -0.93
C LEU A 180 5.59 -10.44 -2.26
N SER A 181 6.19 -11.38 -3.00
CA SER A 181 5.64 -11.91 -4.26
C SER A 181 4.32 -12.68 -4.08
N ILE A 182 4.00 -13.11 -2.87
CA ILE A 182 2.69 -13.70 -2.53
C ILE A 182 1.75 -12.65 -1.95
N THR A 183 2.25 -11.84 -1.01
CA THR A 183 1.40 -10.92 -0.23
C THR A 183 0.84 -9.77 -1.07
N PHE A 184 1.65 -9.13 -1.89
CA PHE A 184 1.20 -7.99 -2.66
C PHE A 184 0.19 -8.33 -3.76
N PRO A 185 0.38 -9.40 -4.57
CA PRO A 185 -0.66 -9.85 -5.49
C PRO A 185 -1.96 -10.20 -4.79
N LEU A 186 -1.89 -10.87 -3.62
CA LEU A 186 -3.07 -11.21 -2.81
C LEU A 186 -3.85 -9.97 -2.37
N PHE A 187 -3.14 -8.87 -2.05
CA PHE A 187 -3.74 -7.61 -1.64
C PHE A 187 -4.20 -6.73 -2.81
N GLY A 188 -3.98 -7.13 -4.05
CA GLY A 188 -4.29 -6.32 -5.22
C GLY A 188 -3.34 -5.14 -5.44
N TRP A 189 -2.19 -5.13 -4.75
CA TRP A 189 -1.23 -4.03 -4.78
C TRP A 189 -0.31 -4.06 -6.02
N GLY A 190 -0.29 -5.16 -6.73
CA GLY A 190 0.53 -5.41 -7.90
C GLY A 190 1.32 -6.71 -7.80
N ASN A 191 1.90 -7.15 -8.91
CA ASN A 191 2.79 -8.30 -8.93
C ASN A 191 4.22 -7.86 -8.64
N VAL A 192 4.76 -8.27 -7.49
CA VAL A 192 6.04 -7.82 -6.97
C VAL A 192 7.09 -8.92 -7.08
N ARG A 193 8.27 -8.56 -7.56
CA ARG A 193 9.48 -9.37 -7.48
C ARG A 193 10.55 -8.59 -6.75
N VAL A 194 11.30 -9.26 -5.90
CA VAL A 194 12.30 -8.65 -5.05
C VAL A 194 13.66 -9.31 -5.29
N ILE A 195 14.69 -8.47 -5.41
CA ILE A 195 16.08 -8.92 -5.36
C ILE A 195 16.77 -8.23 -4.20
N THR A 196 17.45 -9.05 -3.40
CA THR A 196 18.31 -8.56 -2.32
C THR A 196 19.77 -8.80 -2.68
N ARG A 197 20.64 -7.85 -2.36
CA ARG A 197 22.07 -7.91 -2.60
C ARG A 197 22.85 -7.16 -1.53
N LYS A 198 24.17 -7.37 -1.54
CA LYS A 198 25.11 -6.51 -0.81
C LYS A 198 25.92 -5.68 -1.82
N ASP A 199 26.16 -4.43 -1.46
CA ASP A 199 27.11 -3.59 -2.20
C ASP A 199 28.56 -4.00 -1.90
N GLU A 200 29.52 -3.33 -2.54
CA GLU A 200 30.96 -3.55 -2.33
C GLU A 200 31.42 -3.35 -0.88
N ASN A 201 30.66 -2.59 -0.09
CA ASN A 201 30.91 -2.36 1.35
C ASN A 201 30.17 -3.36 2.25
N GLY A 202 29.52 -4.37 1.67
CA GLY A 202 28.76 -5.39 2.39
C GLY A 202 27.38 -4.91 2.90
N ARG A 203 26.88 -3.74 2.47
CA ARG A 203 25.59 -3.19 2.87
C ARG A 203 24.49 -3.81 2.04
N HIS A 204 23.37 -4.08 2.69
CA HIS A 204 22.23 -4.66 2.03
C HIS A 204 21.50 -3.66 1.15
N MET A 205 21.06 -4.15 0.01
CA MET A 205 20.21 -3.45 -0.94
C MET A 205 19.00 -4.33 -1.27
N PHE A 206 17.87 -3.68 -1.33
CA PHE A 206 16.58 -4.28 -1.59
C PHE A 206 15.96 -3.59 -2.80
N TYR A 207 15.72 -4.35 -3.86
CA TYR A 207 15.11 -3.85 -5.08
C TYR A 207 13.79 -4.56 -5.31
N ALA A 208 12.72 -3.79 -5.48
CA ALA A 208 11.42 -4.31 -5.82
C ALA A 208 11.00 -3.80 -7.20
N ARG A 209 10.77 -4.71 -8.14
CA ARG A 209 10.01 -4.46 -9.36
C ARG A 209 8.56 -4.75 -9.09
N CYS A 210 7.68 -3.89 -9.52
CA CYS A 210 6.25 -4.09 -9.41
C CYS A 210 5.55 -3.83 -10.74
N ASP A 211 4.99 -4.89 -11.30
CA ASP A 211 4.11 -4.77 -12.45
C ASP A 211 2.70 -4.46 -11.94
N ASN A 212 2.05 -3.46 -12.56
CA ASN A 212 0.67 -3.11 -12.26
C ASN A 212 0.41 -2.64 -10.81
N THR A 213 1.26 -1.72 -10.28
CA THR A 213 0.99 -1.11 -8.96
C THR A 213 -0.38 -0.44 -8.93
N PHE A 214 -1.06 -0.52 -7.79
CA PHE A 214 -2.36 0.14 -7.63
C PHE A 214 -2.24 1.67 -7.76
N GLU A 215 -1.14 2.28 -7.31
CA GLU A 215 -0.95 3.73 -7.33
C GLU A 215 -0.70 4.30 -8.73
N SER A 216 -0.07 3.54 -9.65
CA SER A 216 0.15 3.95 -11.04
C SER A 216 -0.98 3.55 -11.99
N HIS A 217 -1.99 2.82 -11.49
CA HIS A 217 -3.10 2.34 -12.30
C HIS A 217 -3.89 3.49 -12.92
N ASN A 218 -4.05 3.45 -14.24
CA ASN A 218 -4.77 4.48 -15.03
C ASN A 218 -4.29 5.92 -14.81
N LYS A 219 -3.01 6.11 -14.43
CA LYS A 219 -2.43 7.44 -14.24
C LYS A 219 -1.38 7.76 -15.27
N THR A 220 -1.27 9.06 -15.56
CA THR A 220 -0.16 9.67 -16.29
C THR A 220 0.36 10.83 -15.46
N ALA A 221 1.66 10.92 -15.26
CA ALA A 221 2.31 11.95 -14.46
C ALA A 221 3.72 12.26 -15.00
N ASP A 222 4.25 13.44 -14.70
CA ASP A 222 5.61 13.85 -15.08
C ASP A 222 6.69 13.35 -14.12
N SER A 223 6.28 12.71 -13.02
CA SER A 223 7.17 12.22 -11.97
C SER A 223 6.60 10.96 -11.30
N PRO A 224 7.42 10.19 -10.56
CA PRO A 224 6.97 9.03 -9.80
C PRO A 224 5.83 9.34 -8.82
N VAL A 225 4.83 8.43 -8.75
CA VAL A 225 3.59 8.62 -7.97
C VAL A 225 3.32 7.55 -6.90
N CYS A 226 4.12 6.47 -6.86
CA CYS A 226 3.86 5.32 -6.00
C CYS A 226 4.38 5.52 -4.57
N VAL A 227 3.91 6.57 -3.93
CA VAL A 227 4.39 7.03 -2.63
C VAL A 227 4.02 6.06 -1.50
N LEU A 228 2.78 5.59 -1.44
CA LEU A 228 2.35 4.65 -0.40
C LEU A 228 3.14 3.35 -0.50
N PHE A 229 3.27 2.83 -1.71
CA PHE A 229 3.99 1.59 -1.98
C PHE A 229 5.47 1.71 -1.57
N GLN A 230 6.14 2.78 -2.03
CA GLN A 230 7.54 3.05 -1.70
C GLN A 230 7.75 3.13 -0.19
N ARG A 231 6.93 3.91 0.51
CA ARG A 231 7.09 4.14 1.96
C ARG A 231 6.71 2.94 2.80
N TYR A 232 5.78 2.14 2.31
CA TYR A 232 5.48 0.86 2.96
C TYR A 232 6.66 -0.10 2.90
N LEU A 233 7.31 -0.25 1.73
CA LEU A 233 8.53 -1.04 1.58
C LEU A 233 9.69 -0.48 2.42
N GLU A 234 9.85 0.83 2.46
CA GLU A 234 10.84 1.49 3.32
C GLU A 234 10.61 1.17 4.79
N GLY A 235 9.36 1.21 5.25
CA GLY A 235 9.01 0.86 6.62
C GLY A 235 9.36 -0.59 6.98
N ILE A 236 9.15 -1.53 6.05
CA ILE A 236 9.58 -2.91 6.22
C ILE A 236 11.11 -2.99 6.36
N ALA A 237 11.83 -2.41 5.42
CA ALA A 237 13.29 -2.44 5.39
C ALA A 237 13.91 -1.76 6.62
N GLU A 238 13.34 -0.64 7.07
CA GLU A 238 13.80 0.07 8.25
C GLU A 238 13.78 -0.79 9.51
N VAL A 239 12.71 -1.57 9.71
CA VAL A 239 12.65 -2.50 10.86
C VAL A 239 13.74 -3.56 10.74
N LEU A 240 13.87 -4.18 9.56
CA LEU A 240 14.88 -5.22 9.37
C LEU A 240 16.29 -4.67 9.61
N PHE A 241 16.61 -3.50 9.08
CA PHE A 241 17.94 -2.91 9.24
C PHE A 241 18.17 -2.40 10.66
N SER A 242 17.18 -1.79 11.32
CA SER A 242 17.36 -1.30 12.68
C SER A 242 17.48 -2.41 13.72
N GLU A 243 16.71 -3.49 13.57
CA GLU A 243 16.66 -4.57 14.55
C GLU A 243 17.77 -5.61 14.33
N LEU A 244 18.20 -5.84 13.08
CA LEU A 244 19.11 -6.93 12.74
C LEU A 244 20.52 -6.48 12.35
N SER A 245 20.75 -5.21 12.00
CA SER A 245 22.06 -4.67 11.61
C SER A 245 22.42 -3.33 12.24
N ASP A 246 21.60 -2.81 13.14
CA ASP A 246 21.79 -1.50 13.80
C ASP A 246 22.04 -0.34 12.80
N SER A 247 21.35 -0.36 11.68
CA SER A 247 21.48 0.60 10.60
C SER A 247 20.15 1.30 10.29
N SER A 248 20.14 2.19 9.34
CA SER A 248 18.96 2.87 8.78
C SER A 248 18.84 2.58 7.29
N CYS A 249 17.84 3.14 6.62
CA CYS A 249 17.74 3.03 5.17
C CYS A 249 17.22 4.31 4.53
N GLU A 250 17.38 4.38 3.23
CA GLU A 250 16.69 5.31 2.35
C GLU A 250 16.06 4.55 1.19
N SER A 251 14.96 5.09 0.66
CA SER A 251 14.24 4.53 -0.47
C SER A 251 14.03 5.54 -1.59
N ARG A 252 13.98 5.06 -2.84
CA ARG A 252 13.59 5.84 -4.00
C ARG A 252 12.78 4.99 -4.97
N GLU A 253 11.70 5.56 -5.52
CA GLU A 253 11.09 5.02 -6.73
C GLU A 253 11.98 5.42 -7.92
N VAL A 254 12.59 4.43 -8.59
CA VAL A 254 13.57 4.63 -9.67
C VAL A 254 12.96 4.49 -11.06
N LYS A 255 11.79 3.84 -11.16
CA LYS A 255 10.94 3.78 -12.34
C LYS A 255 9.49 3.87 -11.92
N CYS A 256 8.67 4.54 -12.72
CA CYS A 256 7.24 4.67 -12.48
C CYS A 256 6.44 4.56 -13.78
N ARG A 257 5.52 3.62 -13.82
CA ARG A 257 4.66 3.41 -14.98
C ARG A 257 3.81 4.64 -15.31
N ALA A 258 3.34 5.37 -14.31
CA ALA A 258 2.62 6.62 -14.54
C ALA A 258 3.49 7.71 -15.19
N ALA A 259 4.80 7.66 -14.99
CA ALA A 259 5.78 8.57 -15.61
C ALA A 259 6.32 8.07 -16.96
N GLY A 260 5.73 6.99 -17.52
CA GLY A 260 6.07 6.48 -18.86
C GLY A 260 6.98 5.26 -18.87
N ASP A 261 7.39 4.74 -17.73
CA ASP A 261 8.14 3.48 -17.67
C ASP A 261 7.23 2.26 -17.90
N GLU A 262 7.80 1.13 -18.25
CA GLU A 262 7.08 -0.13 -18.46
C GLU A 262 6.48 -0.70 -17.17
N TYR A 263 7.17 -0.50 -16.03
CA TYR A 263 6.79 -0.97 -14.69
C TYR A 263 7.24 0.04 -13.63
N CYS A 264 6.83 -0.17 -12.37
CA CYS A 264 7.35 0.59 -11.24
C CYS A 264 8.50 -0.17 -10.57
N ALA A 265 9.51 0.56 -10.12
CA ALA A 265 10.64 -0.03 -9.42
C ALA A 265 11.10 0.84 -8.25
N PHE A 266 11.47 0.15 -7.19
CA PHE A 266 11.83 0.77 -5.91
C PHE A 266 13.20 0.24 -5.47
N ALA A 267 14.11 1.15 -5.14
CA ALA A 267 15.38 0.82 -4.55
C ALA A 267 15.38 1.27 -3.08
N ILE A 268 15.75 0.36 -2.19
CA ILE A 268 15.93 0.64 -0.76
C ILE A 268 17.34 0.19 -0.39
N LYS A 269 18.13 1.09 0.19
CA LYS A 269 19.52 0.80 0.56
C LYS A 269 19.75 1.05 2.04
N GLU A 270 20.40 0.08 2.65
CA GLU A 270 20.94 0.19 4.00
C GLU A 270 22.00 1.28 4.08
N LYS A 271 21.96 2.06 5.14
CA LYS A 271 23.00 3.05 5.45
C LYS A 271 23.32 3.07 6.93
N PRO A 272 24.59 3.39 7.31
CA PRO A 272 24.94 3.54 8.70
C PRO A 272 24.11 4.64 9.37
N LYS A 273 23.75 4.48 10.63
CA LYS A 273 23.11 5.53 11.42
C LYS A 273 23.97 6.79 11.44
N GLY A 274 23.35 7.93 11.21
CA GLY A 274 24.03 9.22 11.20
C GLY A 274 24.85 9.53 9.94
N SER A 275 24.88 8.65 8.94
CA SER A 275 25.49 8.97 7.64
C SER A 275 24.63 10.00 6.87
N GLY A 276 25.27 10.76 5.97
CA GLY A 276 24.58 11.65 5.04
C GLY A 276 23.63 10.95 4.08
N ALA A 277 22.97 11.70 3.20
CA ALA A 277 22.12 11.16 2.13
C ALA A 277 22.94 10.24 1.21
N LEU A 278 22.27 9.24 0.64
CA LEU A 278 22.87 8.33 -0.34
C LEU A 278 23.08 9.04 -1.69
N ASP A 279 24.18 8.67 -2.36
CA ASP A 279 24.41 9.07 -3.76
C ASP A 279 23.56 8.16 -4.68
N TRP A 280 22.39 8.67 -5.05
CA TRP A 280 21.46 7.95 -5.90
C TRP A 280 21.87 7.89 -7.38
N ASP A 281 22.78 8.75 -7.84
CA ASP A 281 23.23 8.74 -9.23
C ASP A 281 24.15 7.55 -9.49
N THR A 282 25.05 7.24 -8.57
CA THR A 282 25.84 6.00 -8.60
C THR A 282 24.94 4.76 -8.51
N LEU A 283 23.90 4.78 -7.68
CA LEU A 283 22.95 3.68 -7.51
C LEU A 283 22.08 3.43 -8.75
N THR A 284 21.84 4.44 -9.58
CA THR A 284 21.07 4.26 -10.84
C THR A 284 21.81 3.36 -11.83
N CYS A 285 23.15 3.42 -11.86
CA CYS A 285 23.96 2.51 -12.70
C CYS A 285 23.88 1.05 -12.22
N GLU A 286 23.89 0.83 -10.91
CA GLU A 286 23.71 -0.50 -10.31
C GLU A 286 22.31 -1.05 -10.61
N TRP A 287 21.30 -0.18 -10.59
CA TRP A 287 19.94 -0.53 -10.93
C TRP A 287 19.78 -1.13 -12.33
N GLN A 288 20.43 -0.57 -13.34
CA GLN A 288 20.34 -1.08 -14.72
C GLN A 288 20.88 -2.51 -14.86
N ALA A 289 21.85 -2.90 -14.04
CA ALA A 289 22.36 -4.27 -14.01
C ALA A 289 21.36 -5.24 -13.34
N ILE A 290 20.71 -4.79 -12.27
CA ILE A 290 19.71 -5.57 -11.53
C ILE A 290 18.43 -5.74 -12.34
N ASP A 291 18.01 -4.68 -13.02
CA ASP A 291 16.83 -4.69 -13.87
C ASP A 291 16.92 -5.78 -14.97
N ARG A 292 18.08 -5.93 -15.60
CA ARG A 292 18.32 -7.01 -16.57
C ARG A 292 18.16 -8.41 -15.97
N MET A 293 18.43 -8.57 -14.69
CA MET A 293 18.27 -9.86 -13.99
C MET A 293 16.82 -10.13 -13.55
N LEU A 294 16.02 -9.07 -13.34
CA LEU A 294 14.59 -9.20 -13.07
C LEU A 294 13.79 -9.54 -14.33
N GLN A 295 14.38 -9.32 -15.50
CA GLN A 295 13.77 -9.63 -16.81
C GLN A 295 14.11 -11.06 -17.30
N SER A 296 15.14 -11.69 -16.78
CA SER A 296 15.53 -13.07 -17.08
C SER A 296 14.80 -14.07 -16.21
#